data_366c6a3e734f0d43d6b02f8ba549cd3f
#
_entry.id   366c6a3e734f0d43d6b02f8ba549cd3f
#
_cell.length_a   1.000
_cell.length_b   1.000
_cell.length_c   1.000
_cell.angle_alpha   90.00
_cell.angle_beta   90.00
_cell.angle_gamma   90.00
#
_symmetry.space_group_name_H-M   'P 1'
#
loop_
_entity.id
_entity.type
_entity.pdbx_description
1 polymer ?
#
loop_
_entity_poly.entity_id
_entity_poly.type
_entity_poly.pdbx_seq_one_letter_code
_entity_poly.pdbx_strand_id
1 'polypeptide(L)'
;MKAGIMNRRQFLKSVCGTALGAAGFPYIVPSSALGANGAVPPSEKVVMGFIGVGSMGGGHLRTFLGYDDVQVAAVCDLREIFRQRAVERVRRRYGGAGCKVYRDYRELLAREDIDAVTVVVPDFWHALIGIEAARNGKDMYYEKPLAMSIADGKAVRNAVNRHNVVFQFGTQQRSDDKFRFACELARNQKIGKLHTIMVGSHPSVTCPNQPNHPTPDKDEFDYDTWLGPAPWAPYTYERCASRAMGTLGMWTFIHDYSLGGLGGAWGVHPVDIAQWANGTDDTGPVEIQGTGVVPADGLADTAIEWEVEHLYANGVRMIHMNTKTALKRAEQFSLNNGLGVLFLGDEGWVLVEREFIDAEPKSLLTATIGPDEVHLPRSNNHRRNFIECVKSRRQTICPVDTAVRTDTICHLDDIAIRLGRKLRWDPEKEQFINDEQANRMLSRPMRSPWYL
;
A
#
# COMPACT_ATOMS: atom_id res chain seq x y z
N MET A 1 30.55 -22.66 2.15
CA MET A 1 30.94 -21.28 1.78
C MET A 1 29.87 -20.74 0.87
N LYS A 2 29.07 -19.77 1.35
CA LYS A 2 27.99 -19.15 0.56
C LYS A 2 28.63 -18.09 -0.35
N ALA A 3 28.54 -18.28 -1.67
CA ALA A 3 28.87 -17.25 -2.63
C ALA A 3 27.82 -16.13 -2.49
N GLY A 4 28.22 -14.98 -1.96
CA GLY A 4 27.36 -13.81 -1.89
C GLY A 4 27.12 -13.27 -3.30
N ILE A 5 25.89 -13.03 -3.66
CA ILE A 5 25.49 -12.39 -4.91
C ILE A 5 25.99 -10.94 -4.85
N MET A 6 26.95 -10.62 -5.70
CA MET A 6 27.56 -9.30 -5.78
C MET A 6 26.61 -8.36 -6.51
N ASN A 7 26.21 -7.25 -5.89
CA ASN A 7 25.34 -6.27 -6.54
C ASN A 7 26.12 -5.42 -7.57
N ARG A 8 25.39 -4.73 -8.47
CA ARG A 8 25.95 -3.90 -9.57
C ARG A 8 27.00 -2.88 -9.10
N ARG A 9 26.84 -2.29 -7.90
CA ARG A 9 27.83 -1.37 -7.30
C ARG A 9 29.12 -2.07 -6.89
N GLN A 10 29.03 -3.29 -6.38
CA GLN A 10 30.20 -4.10 -6.01
C GLN A 10 30.92 -4.61 -7.26
N PHE A 11 30.19 -4.98 -8.32
CA PHE A 11 30.74 -5.34 -9.61
C PHE A 11 31.50 -4.17 -10.24
N LEU A 12 30.93 -2.97 -10.30
CA LEU A 12 31.59 -1.78 -10.82
C LEU A 12 32.84 -1.38 -10.04
N LYS A 13 32.87 -1.56 -8.72
CA LYS A 13 34.06 -1.32 -7.90
C LYS A 13 35.17 -2.35 -8.13
N SER A 14 34.85 -3.60 -8.44
CA SER A 14 35.86 -4.64 -8.75
C SER A 14 36.41 -4.52 -10.17
N VAL A 15 35.66 -4.00 -11.14
CA VAL A 15 36.12 -3.77 -12.50
C VAL A 15 37.10 -2.59 -12.64
N CYS A 16 37.02 -1.59 -11.75
CA CYS A 16 37.96 -0.47 -11.72
C CYS A 16 39.39 -0.86 -11.28
N GLY A 17 39.59 -2.08 -10.75
CA GLY A 17 40.88 -2.56 -10.25
C GLY A 17 41.76 -3.31 -11.28
N THR A 18 41.28 -3.64 -12.48
CA THR A 18 41.99 -4.55 -13.41
C THR A 18 42.19 -4.04 -14.85
N ALA A 19 41.95 -2.77 -15.12
CA ALA A 19 42.11 -2.20 -16.45
C ALA A 19 43.37 -1.32 -16.57
N LEU A 20 44.54 -1.91 -16.45
CA LEU A 20 45.80 -1.36 -16.98
C LEU A 20 46.27 -2.25 -18.12
N GLY A 21 45.93 -1.87 -19.36
CA GLY A 21 46.51 -2.51 -20.56
C GLY A 21 45.57 -2.70 -21.75
N ALA A 22 44.92 -1.64 -22.23
CA ALA A 22 44.43 -1.64 -23.62
C ALA A 22 44.56 -0.20 -24.16
N ALA A 23 45.31 -0.02 -25.23
CA ALA A 23 45.45 1.26 -25.94
C ALA A 23 44.05 1.72 -26.39
N GLY A 24 43.45 2.65 -25.65
CA GLY A 24 42.09 3.12 -25.88
C GLY A 24 42.07 4.28 -26.86
N PHE A 25 41.18 4.19 -27.81
CA PHE A 25 40.59 5.39 -28.42
C PHE A 25 39.96 6.24 -27.29
N PRO A 26 40.06 7.57 -27.35
CA PRO A 26 39.41 8.41 -26.35
C PRO A 26 37.90 8.21 -26.41
N TYR A 27 37.37 7.48 -25.45
CA TYR A 27 35.90 7.42 -25.23
C TYR A 27 35.44 8.82 -24.79
N ILE A 28 34.73 9.50 -25.67
CA ILE A 28 34.03 10.73 -25.30
C ILE A 28 32.86 10.35 -24.42
N VAL A 29 33.05 10.39 -23.10
CA VAL A 29 31.95 10.23 -22.13
C VAL A 29 31.16 11.53 -22.14
N PRO A 30 29.87 11.52 -22.47
CA PRO A 30 29.05 12.73 -22.42
C PRO A 30 29.12 13.37 -21.02
N SER A 31 29.19 14.68 -20.94
CA SER A 31 29.28 15.42 -19.66
C SER A 31 28.13 15.10 -18.72
N SER A 32 26.94 14.79 -19.26
CA SER A 32 25.78 14.32 -18.49
C SER A 32 26.00 12.96 -17.82
N ALA A 33 26.82 12.08 -18.41
CA ALA A 33 27.18 10.79 -17.81
C ALA A 33 28.16 10.94 -16.62
N LEU A 34 28.84 12.09 -16.56
CA LEU A 34 29.76 12.46 -15.48
C LEU A 34 29.09 13.37 -14.43
N GLY A 35 27.79 13.64 -14.55
CA GLY A 35 27.08 14.55 -13.64
C GLY A 35 27.40 16.03 -13.82
N ALA A 36 28.02 16.42 -14.94
CA ALA A 36 28.31 17.82 -15.21
C ALA A 36 27.01 18.62 -15.47
N ASN A 37 27.06 19.93 -15.15
CA ASN A 37 25.92 20.85 -15.28
C ASN A 37 24.68 20.46 -14.48
N GLY A 38 24.86 19.79 -13.32
CA GLY A 38 23.75 19.39 -12.44
C GLY A 38 22.97 18.15 -12.89
N ALA A 39 23.41 17.47 -13.94
CA ALA A 39 22.79 16.21 -14.37
C ALA A 39 23.12 15.08 -13.38
N VAL A 40 22.11 14.25 -13.04
CA VAL A 40 22.36 13.04 -12.25
C VAL A 40 23.00 11.98 -13.16
N PRO A 41 24.19 11.46 -12.81
CA PRO A 41 24.83 10.43 -13.63
C PRO A 41 23.99 9.14 -13.63
N PRO A 42 24.00 8.35 -14.71
CA PRO A 42 23.23 7.11 -14.81
C PRO A 42 23.45 6.14 -13.65
N SER A 43 24.67 6.08 -13.09
CA SER A 43 25.02 5.24 -11.94
C SER A 43 24.37 5.66 -10.63
N GLU A 44 23.86 6.88 -10.54
CA GLU A 44 23.18 7.44 -9.36
C GLU A 44 21.67 7.40 -9.50
N LYS A 45 21.14 6.97 -10.64
CA LYS A 45 19.71 6.82 -10.88
C LYS A 45 19.20 5.49 -10.35
N VAL A 46 17.98 5.53 -9.78
CA VAL A 46 17.21 4.32 -9.48
C VAL A 46 16.44 3.94 -10.74
N VAL A 47 16.72 2.76 -11.28
CA VAL A 47 16.04 2.23 -12.46
C VAL A 47 14.76 1.52 -12.03
N MET A 48 13.62 1.99 -12.53
CA MET A 48 12.31 1.52 -12.08
C MET A 48 11.50 0.83 -13.17
N GLY A 49 10.81 -0.24 -12.76
CA GLY A 49 9.71 -0.88 -13.47
C GLY A 49 8.35 -0.54 -12.85
N PHE A 50 7.30 -0.47 -13.67
CA PHE A 50 5.95 -0.17 -13.21
C PHE A 50 5.01 -1.33 -13.54
N ILE A 51 4.47 -1.99 -12.51
CA ILE A 51 3.51 -3.09 -12.64
C ILE A 51 2.13 -2.57 -12.26
N GLY A 52 1.22 -2.51 -13.26
CA GLY A 52 -0.05 -1.80 -13.18
C GLY A 52 0.14 -0.30 -13.44
N VAL A 53 -0.31 0.17 -14.61
CA VAL A 53 -0.20 1.57 -15.04
C VAL A 53 -1.56 2.20 -15.38
N GLY A 54 -2.61 1.68 -14.76
CA GLY A 54 -3.98 2.21 -14.85
C GLY A 54 -4.13 3.57 -14.15
N SER A 55 -5.19 3.74 -13.35
CA SER A 55 -5.48 5.03 -12.69
C SER A 55 -4.39 5.44 -11.71
N MET A 56 -4.24 4.67 -10.62
CA MET A 56 -3.28 4.98 -9.55
C MET A 56 -1.84 4.83 -10.05
N GLY A 57 -1.50 3.71 -10.72
CA GLY A 57 -0.17 3.48 -11.25
C GLY A 57 0.26 4.50 -12.30
N GLY A 58 -0.67 4.99 -13.14
CA GLY A 58 -0.42 6.12 -14.04
C GLY A 58 -0.14 7.45 -13.32
N GLY A 59 -0.71 7.63 -12.11
CA GLY A 59 -0.39 8.74 -11.21
C GLY A 59 1.03 8.61 -10.64
N HIS A 60 1.38 7.43 -10.15
CA HIS A 60 2.75 7.15 -9.67
C HIS A 60 3.79 7.32 -10.78
N LEU A 61 3.54 6.76 -11.96
CA LEU A 61 4.42 6.92 -13.12
C LEU A 61 4.70 8.40 -13.41
N ARG A 62 3.66 9.26 -13.38
CA ARG A 62 3.82 10.71 -13.59
C ARG A 62 4.73 11.34 -12.55
N THR A 63 4.56 10.98 -11.28
CA THR A 63 5.35 11.54 -10.19
C THR A 63 6.81 11.10 -10.27
N PHE A 64 7.07 9.81 -10.45
CA PHE A 64 8.43 9.28 -10.54
C PHE A 64 9.18 9.78 -11.78
N LEU A 65 8.49 9.99 -12.91
CA LEU A 65 9.08 10.63 -14.10
C LEU A 65 9.55 12.07 -13.86
N GLY A 66 9.01 12.74 -12.84
CA GLY A 66 9.44 14.07 -12.43
C GLY A 66 10.75 14.09 -11.62
N TYR A 67 11.27 12.94 -11.19
CA TYR A 67 12.52 12.86 -10.44
C TYR A 67 13.71 12.63 -11.37
N ASP A 68 14.72 13.52 -11.30
CA ASP A 68 15.90 13.45 -12.18
C ASP A 68 16.81 12.24 -11.86
N ASP A 69 16.71 11.73 -10.64
CA ASP A 69 17.45 10.57 -10.15
C ASP A 69 16.67 9.25 -10.26
N VAL A 70 15.60 9.25 -11.06
CA VAL A 70 14.82 8.05 -11.42
C VAL A 70 14.86 7.84 -12.93
N GLN A 71 15.04 6.58 -13.34
CA GLN A 71 14.96 6.15 -14.73
C GLN A 71 13.84 5.11 -14.87
N VAL A 72 12.77 5.44 -15.58
CA VAL A 72 11.72 4.46 -15.92
C VAL A 72 12.16 3.62 -17.10
N ALA A 73 12.40 2.33 -16.87
CA ALA A 73 12.93 1.41 -17.88
C ALA A 73 11.86 0.46 -18.46
N ALA A 74 10.78 0.20 -17.72
CA ALA A 74 9.76 -0.74 -18.14
C ALA A 74 8.38 -0.43 -17.53
N VAL A 75 7.34 -0.81 -18.28
CA VAL A 75 5.94 -0.80 -17.82
C VAL A 75 5.28 -2.14 -18.12
N CYS A 76 4.41 -2.60 -17.24
CA CYS A 76 3.63 -3.82 -17.37
C CYS A 76 2.17 -3.55 -17.03
N ASP A 77 1.26 -3.96 -17.90
CA ASP A 77 -0.19 -3.95 -17.66
C ASP A 77 -0.87 -4.95 -18.61
N LEU A 78 -2.00 -5.50 -18.20
CA LEU A 78 -2.77 -6.43 -19.05
C LEU A 78 -3.59 -5.70 -20.13
N ARG A 79 -3.91 -4.41 -19.91
CA ARG A 79 -4.66 -3.61 -20.89
C ARG A 79 -3.72 -2.85 -21.82
N GLU A 80 -3.91 -3.05 -23.12
CA GLU A 80 -3.11 -2.39 -24.14
C GLU A 80 -3.17 -0.87 -24.04
N ILE A 81 -4.37 -0.31 -23.86
CA ILE A 81 -4.56 1.14 -23.77
C ILE A 81 -3.76 1.77 -22.62
N PHE A 82 -3.59 1.07 -21.50
CA PHE A 82 -2.79 1.57 -20.38
C PHE A 82 -1.31 1.50 -20.66
N ARG A 83 -0.84 0.42 -21.31
CA ARG A 83 0.55 0.30 -21.76
C ARG A 83 0.90 1.41 -22.73
N GLN A 84 0.07 1.66 -23.76
CA GLN A 84 0.29 2.71 -24.76
C GLN A 84 0.37 4.10 -24.13
N ARG A 85 -0.57 4.45 -23.22
CA ARG A 85 -0.57 5.72 -22.49
C ARG A 85 0.67 5.90 -21.61
N ALA A 86 1.13 4.83 -20.97
CA ALA A 86 2.32 4.85 -20.13
C ALA A 86 3.59 5.08 -20.97
N VAL A 87 3.77 4.32 -22.04
CA VAL A 87 4.91 4.47 -22.96
C VAL A 87 4.98 5.87 -23.55
N GLU A 88 3.86 6.40 -24.02
CA GLU A 88 3.82 7.75 -24.60
C GLU A 88 4.24 8.81 -23.57
N ARG A 89 3.84 8.64 -22.29
CA ARG A 89 4.27 9.53 -21.20
C ARG A 89 5.78 9.45 -20.96
N VAL A 90 6.34 8.24 -20.93
CA VAL A 90 7.80 8.03 -20.79
C VAL A 90 8.55 8.62 -21.98
N ARG A 91 8.06 8.39 -23.21
CA ARG A 91 8.63 8.93 -24.44
C ARG A 91 8.71 10.45 -24.43
N ARG A 92 7.64 11.13 -23.99
CA ARG A 92 7.63 12.60 -23.86
C ARG A 92 8.68 13.11 -22.88
N ARG A 93 8.93 12.38 -21.79
CA ARG A 93 9.94 12.78 -20.79
C ARG A 93 11.37 12.58 -21.26
N TYR A 94 11.64 11.52 -22.01
CA TYR A 94 13.01 11.10 -22.37
C TYR A 94 13.36 11.32 -23.86
N GLY A 95 12.50 11.90 -24.66
CA GLY A 95 12.78 12.20 -26.06
C GLY A 95 12.81 10.97 -26.98
N GLY A 96 12.12 9.89 -26.63
CA GLY A 96 11.95 8.74 -27.52
C GLY A 96 12.68 7.46 -27.13
N ALA A 97 13.47 7.44 -26.05
CA ALA A 97 14.29 6.28 -25.70
C ALA A 97 13.63 5.34 -24.65
N GLY A 98 13.64 4.03 -24.98
CA GLY A 98 14.04 2.98 -24.06
C GLY A 98 13.06 2.45 -23.02
N CYS A 99 11.76 2.73 -23.05
CA CYS A 99 10.81 2.04 -22.16
C CYS A 99 10.35 0.72 -22.80
N LYS A 100 10.63 -0.40 -22.14
CA LYS A 100 10.12 -1.71 -22.55
C LYS A 100 8.71 -1.93 -22.03
N VAL A 101 7.93 -2.70 -22.78
CA VAL A 101 6.50 -2.98 -22.49
C VAL A 101 6.32 -4.46 -22.27
N TYR A 102 5.61 -4.80 -21.20
CA TYR A 102 5.34 -6.19 -20.83
C TYR A 102 3.85 -6.38 -20.57
N ARG A 103 3.36 -7.59 -20.78
CA ARG A 103 2.06 -8.08 -20.31
C ARG A 103 2.23 -8.92 -19.06
N ASP A 104 3.29 -9.71 -19.02
CA ASP A 104 3.65 -10.56 -17.90
C ASP A 104 4.65 -9.84 -16.99
N TYR A 105 4.26 -9.64 -15.73
CA TYR A 105 5.10 -9.01 -14.72
C TYR A 105 6.39 -9.79 -14.45
N ARG A 106 6.39 -11.11 -14.65
CA ARG A 106 7.55 -11.96 -14.43
C ARG A 106 8.70 -11.63 -15.40
N GLU A 107 8.37 -11.30 -16.64
CA GLU A 107 9.37 -10.86 -17.63
C GLU A 107 9.99 -9.50 -17.23
N LEU A 108 9.20 -8.60 -16.64
CA LEU A 108 9.71 -7.34 -16.12
C LEU A 108 10.61 -7.57 -14.90
N LEU A 109 10.18 -8.42 -13.96
CA LEU A 109 10.92 -8.72 -12.74
C LEU A 109 12.23 -9.44 -12.99
N ALA A 110 12.31 -10.27 -14.05
CA ALA A 110 13.52 -10.98 -14.45
C ALA A 110 14.64 -10.06 -15.00
N ARG A 111 14.36 -8.78 -15.26
CA ARG A 111 15.36 -7.83 -15.74
C ARG A 111 16.35 -7.46 -14.63
N GLU A 112 17.63 -7.70 -14.86
CA GLU A 112 18.72 -7.39 -13.92
C GLU A 112 18.99 -5.89 -13.78
N ASP A 113 18.67 -5.09 -14.81
CA ASP A 113 18.90 -3.64 -14.84
C ASP A 113 17.83 -2.82 -14.10
N ILE A 114 16.77 -3.45 -13.57
CA ILE A 114 15.75 -2.80 -12.74
C ILE A 114 16.13 -2.94 -11.27
N ASP A 115 16.24 -1.83 -10.56
CA ASP A 115 16.52 -1.77 -9.13
C ASP A 115 15.24 -1.89 -8.29
N ALA A 116 14.16 -1.22 -8.72
CA ALA A 116 12.92 -1.11 -7.96
C ALA A 116 11.68 -1.17 -8.86
N VAL A 117 10.56 -1.56 -8.25
CA VAL A 117 9.27 -1.59 -8.95
C VAL A 117 8.17 -0.88 -8.18
N THR A 118 7.15 -0.41 -8.90
CA THR A 118 5.85 -0.12 -8.29
C THR A 118 4.93 -1.31 -8.49
N VAL A 119 4.21 -1.71 -7.44
CA VAL A 119 3.16 -2.74 -7.49
C VAL A 119 1.82 -2.05 -7.27
N VAL A 120 1.03 -1.90 -8.34
CA VAL A 120 -0.22 -1.11 -8.35
C VAL A 120 -1.27 -1.87 -9.18
N VAL A 121 -1.69 -2.98 -8.68
CA VAL A 121 -2.58 -3.96 -9.33
C VAL A 121 -3.85 -4.16 -8.50
N PRO A 122 -4.86 -4.91 -8.97
CA PRO A 122 -5.96 -5.34 -8.10
C PRO A 122 -5.46 -6.15 -6.90
N ASP A 123 -6.15 -6.00 -5.76
CA ASP A 123 -5.72 -6.49 -4.44
C ASP A 123 -5.33 -7.98 -4.44
N PHE A 124 -6.07 -8.81 -5.18
CA PHE A 124 -5.83 -10.25 -5.29
C PHE A 124 -4.53 -10.64 -6.01
N TRP A 125 -3.89 -9.71 -6.72
CA TRP A 125 -2.59 -9.91 -7.33
C TRP A 125 -1.41 -9.49 -6.45
N HIS A 126 -1.67 -8.72 -5.41
CA HIS A 126 -0.63 -8.08 -4.60
C HIS A 126 0.39 -9.08 -4.07
N ALA A 127 -0.06 -10.13 -3.36
CA ALA A 127 0.86 -11.06 -2.69
C ALA A 127 1.77 -11.80 -3.68
N LEU A 128 1.22 -12.34 -4.77
CA LEU A 128 2.01 -13.07 -5.77
C LEU A 128 3.09 -12.20 -6.39
N ILE A 129 2.73 -10.97 -6.78
CA ILE A 129 3.68 -10.05 -7.42
C ILE A 129 4.71 -9.55 -6.42
N GLY A 130 4.30 -9.23 -5.18
CA GLY A 130 5.22 -8.76 -4.14
C GLY A 130 6.25 -9.81 -3.74
N ILE A 131 5.82 -11.07 -3.59
CA ILE A 131 6.73 -12.18 -3.27
C ILE A 131 7.72 -12.42 -4.42
N GLU A 132 7.23 -12.40 -5.66
CA GLU A 132 8.10 -12.60 -6.84
C GLU A 132 9.06 -11.42 -7.04
N ALA A 133 8.62 -10.19 -6.80
CA ALA A 133 9.49 -9.01 -6.80
C ALA A 133 10.61 -9.13 -5.75
N ALA A 134 10.28 -9.54 -4.53
CA ALA A 134 11.27 -9.77 -3.48
C ALA A 134 12.27 -10.87 -3.85
N ARG A 135 11.79 -12.01 -4.41
CA ARG A 135 12.65 -13.12 -4.89
C ARG A 135 13.63 -12.67 -5.96
N ASN A 136 13.23 -11.74 -6.83
CA ASN A 136 14.07 -11.13 -7.85
C ASN A 136 14.91 -9.95 -7.34
N GLY A 137 14.94 -9.69 -6.03
CA GLY A 137 15.75 -8.64 -5.41
C GLY A 137 15.29 -7.22 -5.74
N LYS A 138 14.02 -7.02 -6.11
CA LYS A 138 13.47 -5.70 -6.47
C LYS A 138 12.94 -4.99 -5.24
N ASP A 139 13.41 -3.76 -5.00
CA ASP A 139 12.81 -2.87 -4.03
C ASP A 139 11.40 -2.46 -4.48
N MET A 140 10.47 -2.22 -3.53
CA MET A 140 9.07 -2.06 -3.88
C MET A 140 8.44 -0.79 -3.29
N TYR A 141 7.86 0.03 -4.16
CA TYR A 141 6.76 0.92 -3.78
C TYR A 141 5.45 0.16 -4.01
N TYR A 142 4.76 -0.17 -2.93
CA TYR A 142 3.70 -1.16 -2.94
C TYR A 142 2.38 -0.54 -2.51
N GLU A 143 1.41 -0.50 -3.41
CA GLU A 143 0.09 0.07 -3.10
C GLU A 143 -0.68 -0.79 -2.09
N LYS A 144 -1.59 -0.12 -1.39
CA LYS A 144 -2.52 -0.73 -0.43
C LYS A 144 -3.70 -1.39 -1.18
N PRO A 145 -4.35 -2.41 -0.60
CA PRO A 145 -4.00 -3.11 0.64
C PRO A 145 -2.78 -4.00 0.46
N LEU A 146 -2.26 -4.55 1.55
CA LEU A 146 -1.08 -5.41 1.44
C LEU A 146 -1.40 -6.72 0.73
N ALA A 147 -2.54 -7.34 1.07
CA ALA A 147 -2.92 -8.65 0.54
C ALA A 147 -4.42 -8.94 0.71
N MET A 148 -4.86 -10.10 0.20
CA MET A 148 -6.25 -10.58 0.29
C MET A 148 -6.55 -11.37 1.56
N SER A 149 -5.52 -11.73 2.33
CA SER A 149 -5.67 -12.43 3.60
C SER A 149 -4.49 -12.17 4.52
N ILE A 150 -4.67 -12.41 5.81
CA ILE A 150 -3.59 -12.27 6.80
C ILE A 150 -2.42 -13.22 6.46
N ALA A 151 -2.72 -14.43 6.02
CA ALA A 151 -1.69 -15.40 5.61
C ALA A 151 -0.86 -14.90 4.42
N ASP A 152 -1.51 -14.29 3.43
CA ASP A 152 -0.84 -13.72 2.25
C ASP A 152 0.05 -12.52 2.65
N GLY A 153 -0.45 -11.63 3.52
CA GLY A 153 0.33 -10.51 4.05
C GLY A 153 1.59 -10.98 4.80
N LYS A 154 1.46 -12.03 5.61
CA LYS A 154 2.61 -12.68 6.29
C LYS A 154 3.60 -13.27 5.29
N ALA A 155 3.13 -13.86 4.20
CA ALA A 155 3.99 -14.41 3.15
C ALA A 155 4.78 -13.30 2.43
N VAL A 156 4.14 -12.15 2.15
CA VAL A 156 4.81 -10.95 1.59
C VAL A 156 5.90 -10.46 2.55
N ARG A 157 5.57 -10.27 3.85
CA ARG A 157 6.54 -9.86 4.87
C ARG A 157 7.74 -10.79 4.92
N ASN A 158 7.49 -12.10 4.95
CA ASN A 158 8.56 -13.08 5.02
C ASN A 158 9.46 -13.03 3.78
N ALA A 159 8.91 -12.82 2.58
CA ALA A 159 9.69 -12.67 1.36
C ALA A 159 10.52 -11.37 1.37
N VAL A 160 9.92 -10.24 1.73
CA VAL A 160 10.61 -8.94 1.83
C VAL A 160 11.79 -9.01 2.80
N ASN A 161 11.55 -9.53 4.01
CA ASN A 161 12.59 -9.63 5.04
C ASN A 161 13.69 -10.64 4.66
N ARG A 162 13.30 -11.80 4.08
CA ARG A 162 14.26 -12.83 3.64
C ARG A 162 15.21 -12.32 2.55
N HIS A 163 14.71 -11.53 1.62
CA HIS A 163 15.50 -11.02 0.49
C HIS A 163 16.08 -9.63 0.75
N ASN A 164 15.82 -9.04 1.93
CA ASN A 164 16.34 -7.74 2.37
C ASN A 164 16.12 -6.62 1.32
N VAL A 165 14.91 -6.58 0.74
CA VAL A 165 14.50 -5.53 -0.19
C VAL A 165 13.87 -4.37 0.56
N VAL A 166 14.03 -3.16 0.04
CA VAL A 166 13.38 -1.96 0.57
C VAL A 166 11.91 -1.99 0.18
N PHE A 167 11.03 -1.86 1.16
CA PHE A 167 9.59 -1.89 0.97
C PHE A 167 8.95 -0.61 1.52
N GLN A 168 8.12 0.04 0.70
CA GLN A 168 7.32 1.20 1.09
C GLN A 168 5.85 0.92 0.84
N PHE A 169 5.06 0.85 1.91
CA PHE A 169 3.60 0.69 1.78
C PHE A 169 2.92 1.99 1.33
N GLY A 170 1.89 1.91 0.52
CA GLY A 170 1.18 3.04 -0.09
C GLY A 170 0.26 3.82 0.86
N THR A 171 0.57 3.93 2.15
CA THR A 171 -0.18 4.72 3.14
C THR A 171 0.40 6.13 3.25
N GLN A 172 0.17 6.97 2.23
CA GLN A 172 0.82 8.27 2.06
C GLN A 172 0.53 9.28 3.19
N GLN A 173 -0.48 9.06 4.03
CA GLN A 173 -0.81 9.93 5.17
C GLN A 173 0.33 10.01 6.19
N ARG A 174 1.18 8.98 6.31
CA ARG A 174 2.40 9.05 7.14
C ARG A 174 3.41 10.11 6.68
N SER A 175 3.28 10.58 5.44
CA SER A 175 4.13 11.63 4.86
C SER A 175 3.42 12.99 4.78
N ASP A 176 2.42 13.22 5.63
CA ASP A 176 1.73 14.51 5.80
C ASP A 176 1.96 15.01 7.23
N ASP A 177 2.45 16.25 7.35
CA ASP A 177 2.82 16.84 8.64
C ASP A 177 1.63 16.96 9.62
N LYS A 178 0.36 17.13 9.13
CA LYS A 178 -0.82 17.19 9.99
C LYS A 178 -1.07 15.87 10.70
N PHE A 179 -1.01 14.75 9.96
CA PHE A 179 -1.18 13.43 10.54
C PHE A 179 -0.06 13.09 11.51
N ARG A 180 1.20 13.39 11.16
CA ARG A 180 2.34 13.19 12.04
C ARG A 180 2.16 13.99 13.34
N PHE A 181 1.82 15.27 13.24
CA PHE A 181 1.62 16.14 14.41
C PHE A 181 0.47 15.64 15.29
N ALA A 182 -0.67 15.25 14.73
CA ALA A 182 -1.77 14.66 15.50
C ALA A 182 -1.35 13.40 16.25
N CYS A 183 -0.58 12.51 15.59
CA CYS A 183 -0.02 11.33 16.23
C CYS A 183 0.98 11.67 17.34
N GLU A 184 1.84 12.67 17.15
CA GLU A 184 2.79 13.14 18.16
C GLU A 184 2.06 13.74 19.37
N LEU A 185 0.97 14.49 19.18
CA LEU A 185 0.15 14.99 20.30
C LEU A 185 -0.41 13.83 21.14
N ALA A 186 -0.93 12.78 20.49
CA ALA A 186 -1.45 11.60 21.20
C ALA A 186 -0.33 10.81 21.88
N ARG A 187 0.80 10.58 21.21
CA ARG A 187 1.95 9.82 21.71
C ARG A 187 2.61 10.50 22.94
N ASN A 188 2.62 11.82 22.95
CA ASN A 188 3.21 12.62 24.03
C ASN A 188 2.19 13.04 25.11
N GLN A 189 1.02 12.43 25.12
CA GLN A 189 -0.05 12.67 26.10
C GLN A 189 -0.45 14.16 26.19
N LYS A 190 -0.33 14.92 25.09
CA LYS A 190 -0.77 16.34 25.07
C LYS A 190 -2.30 16.48 25.23
N ILE A 191 -3.04 15.40 24.96
CA ILE A 191 -4.48 15.27 25.18
C ILE A 191 -4.82 14.50 26.47
N GLY A 192 -3.85 14.35 27.37
CA GLY A 192 -3.95 13.41 28.49
C GLY A 192 -3.73 11.96 28.02
N LYS A 193 -4.09 10.99 28.84
CA LYS A 193 -3.98 9.56 28.51
C LYS A 193 -4.93 9.20 27.39
N LEU A 194 -4.39 8.75 26.25
CA LEU A 194 -5.19 8.25 25.13
C LEU A 194 -6.00 7.01 25.56
N HIS A 195 -7.31 7.03 25.37
CA HIS A 195 -8.20 5.92 25.74
C HIS A 195 -9.08 5.43 24.59
N THR A 196 -9.43 6.31 23.60
CA THR A 196 -10.30 5.94 22.48
C THR A 196 -9.79 6.56 21.19
N ILE A 197 -9.80 5.78 20.13
CA ILE A 197 -9.52 6.21 18.74
C ILE A 197 -10.77 5.91 17.92
N MET A 198 -11.32 6.92 17.25
CA MET A 198 -12.41 6.73 16.28
C MET A 198 -11.87 6.88 14.87
N VAL A 199 -12.12 5.87 14.03
CA VAL A 199 -11.63 5.78 12.66
C VAL A 199 -12.81 5.79 11.70
N GLY A 200 -12.87 6.76 10.81
CA GLY A 200 -13.90 6.89 9.79
C GLY A 200 -13.38 6.53 8.39
N SER A 201 -14.10 5.65 7.69
CA SER A 201 -13.75 5.20 6.34
C SER A 201 -14.92 5.30 5.36
N HIS A 202 -14.62 5.55 4.08
CA HIS A 202 -15.65 5.51 3.03
C HIS A 202 -16.34 4.15 2.99
N PRO A 203 -17.68 4.09 2.90
CA PRO A 203 -18.39 2.83 2.74
C PRO A 203 -18.09 2.21 1.38
N SER A 204 -18.33 0.91 1.27
CA SER A 204 -18.47 0.29 -0.05
C SER A 204 -19.73 0.79 -0.75
N VAL A 205 -19.75 0.69 -2.06
CA VAL A 205 -20.95 0.99 -2.86
C VAL A 205 -21.68 -0.29 -3.21
N THR A 206 -22.99 -0.21 -3.36
CA THR A 206 -23.79 -1.30 -3.90
C THR A 206 -23.76 -1.25 -5.43
N CYS A 207 -23.84 -2.41 -6.06
CA CYS A 207 -23.97 -2.54 -7.51
C CYS A 207 -24.90 -3.71 -7.80
N PRO A 208 -26.01 -3.51 -8.54
CA PRO A 208 -26.86 -4.60 -8.97
C PRO A 208 -26.07 -5.65 -9.79
N ASN A 209 -26.62 -6.84 -9.91
CA ASN A 209 -26.07 -7.83 -10.82
C ASN A 209 -26.00 -7.26 -12.25
N GLN A 210 -24.89 -7.51 -12.91
CA GLN A 210 -24.62 -7.02 -14.24
C GLN A 210 -24.73 -8.15 -15.27
N PRO A 211 -25.19 -7.88 -16.49
CA PRO A 211 -25.24 -8.89 -17.53
C PRO A 211 -23.84 -9.38 -17.88
N ASN A 212 -23.72 -10.65 -18.18
CA ASN A 212 -22.49 -11.20 -18.72
C ASN A 212 -22.27 -10.70 -20.15
N HIS A 213 -21.03 -10.33 -20.46
CA HIS A 213 -20.61 -9.93 -21.79
C HIS A 213 -19.62 -10.93 -22.37
N PRO A 214 -19.48 -11.02 -23.70
CA PRO A 214 -18.37 -11.73 -24.31
C PRO A 214 -17.04 -11.20 -23.76
N THR A 215 -16.14 -12.11 -23.49
CA THR A 215 -14.78 -11.74 -23.07
C THR A 215 -14.10 -10.95 -24.18
N PRO A 216 -13.45 -9.81 -23.90
CA PRO A 216 -12.68 -9.07 -24.88
C PRO A 216 -11.56 -9.91 -25.52
N ASP A 217 -11.08 -9.47 -26.69
CA ASP A 217 -9.90 -10.07 -27.30
C ASP A 217 -8.73 -10.06 -26.30
N LYS A 218 -8.00 -11.18 -26.25
CA LYS A 218 -6.90 -11.36 -25.30
C LYS A 218 -5.78 -10.33 -25.50
N ASP A 219 -5.57 -9.83 -26.73
CA ASP A 219 -4.58 -8.82 -27.02
C ASP A 219 -4.96 -7.44 -26.49
N GLU A 220 -6.28 -7.15 -26.45
CA GLU A 220 -6.81 -5.93 -25.86
C GLU A 220 -6.82 -6.03 -24.32
N PHE A 221 -7.38 -7.13 -23.78
CA PHE A 221 -7.49 -7.37 -22.34
C PHE A 221 -7.56 -8.86 -22.02
N ASP A 222 -6.48 -9.40 -21.48
CA ASP A 222 -6.43 -10.80 -21.01
C ASP A 222 -7.22 -10.95 -19.70
N TYR A 223 -8.52 -11.25 -19.83
CA TYR A 223 -9.42 -11.36 -18.69
C TYR A 223 -9.08 -12.54 -17.77
N ASP A 224 -8.67 -13.68 -18.31
CA ASP A 224 -8.29 -14.85 -17.52
C ASP A 224 -7.06 -14.57 -16.65
N THR A 225 -6.05 -13.92 -17.24
CA THR A 225 -4.89 -13.45 -16.49
C THR A 225 -5.27 -12.33 -15.52
N TRP A 226 -6.23 -11.45 -15.88
CA TRP A 226 -6.70 -10.42 -14.95
C TRP A 226 -7.35 -11.02 -13.71
N LEU A 227 -8.21 -12.05 -13.86
CA LEU A 227 -8.75 -12.79 -12.72
C LEU A 227 -7.65 -13.48 -11.90
N GLY A 228 -6.63 -14.02 -12.56
CA GLY A 228 -5.48 -14.63 -11.90
C GLY A 228 -5.85 -15.56 -10.74
N PRO A 229 -5.39 -15.29 -9.52
CA PRO A 229 -5.66 -16.11 -8.34
C PRO A 229 -7.09 -15.97 -7.78
N ALA A 230 -7.84 -14.94 -8.21
CA ALA A 230 -9.21 -14.75 -7.74
C ALA A 230 -10.16 -15.84 -8.29
N PRO A 231 -11.26 -16.14 -7.60
CA PRO A 231 -12.28 -17.05 -8.10
C PRO A 231 -12.78 -16.65 -9.50
N TRP A 232 -13.01 -17.65 -10.33
CA TRP A 232 -13.52 -17.41 -11.68
C TRP A 232 -14.94 -16.85 -11.65
N ALA A 233 -15.17 -15.83 -12.48
CA ALA A 233 -16.49 -15.26 -12.70
C ALA A 233 -16.64 -14.85 -14.17
N PRO A 234 -17.88 -14.82 -14.72
CA PRO A 234 -18.12 -14.32 -16.07
C PRO A 234 -17.68 -12.87 -16.22
N TYR A 235 -17.23 -12.51 -17.42
CA TYR A 235 -16.83 -11.13 -17.70
C TYR A 235 -18.05 -10.19 -17.66
N THR A 236 -17.89 -9.11 -16.89
CA THR A 236 -18.73 -7.92 -16.95
C THR A 236 -17.83 -6.69 -17.03
N TYR A 237 -18.28 -5.67 -17.77
CA TYR A 237 -17.50 -4.44 -17.90
C TYR A 237 -17.27 -3.78 -16.53
N GLU A 238 -18.32 -3.69 -15.72
CA GLU A 238 -18.32 -3.04 -14.41
C GLU A 238 -17.33 -3.70 -13.44
N ARG A 239 -17.24 -5.03 -13.47
CA ARG A 239 -16.26 -5.79 -12.65
C ARG A 239 -14.84 -5.32 -12.88
N CYS A 240 -14.46 -5.16 -14.14
CA CYS A 240 -13.08 -4.94 -14.56
C CYS A 240 -12.75 -3.49 -14.88
N ALA A 241 -13.73 -2.59 -14.82
CA ALA A 241 -13.55 -1.18 -15.16
C ALA A 241 -12.53 -0.49 -14.24
N SER A 242 -12.11 0.67 -14.63
CA SER A 242 -11.12 1.47 -13.90
C SER A 242 -11.47 2.96 -14.07
N ARG A 243 -11.17 3.78 -13.06
CA ARG A 243 -11.31 5.25 -13.15
C ARG A 243 -10.57 5.84 -14.35
N ALA A 244 -9.48 5.21 -14.79
CA ALA A 244 -8.78 5.61 -16.02
C ALA A 244 -9.59 5.35 -17.30
N MET A 245 -10.69 4.57 -17.20
CA MET A 245 -11.68 4.33 -18.26
C MET A 245 -12.96 5.18 -18.08
N GLY A 246 -12.97 6.12 -17.12
CA GLY A 246 -14.09 7.01 -16.86
C GLY A 246 -15.15 6.46 -15.91
N THR A 247 -14.96 5.27 -15.35
CA THR A 247 -15.90 4.67 -14.39
C THR A 247 -15.19 3.98 -13.23
N LEU A 248 -15.91 3.76 -12.14
CA LEU A 248 -15.40 3.03 -10.97
C LEU A 248 -15.43 1.52 -11.26
N GLY A 249 -14.30 0.85 -11.07
CA GLY A 249 -14.24 -0.61 -11.12
C GLY A 249 -14.88 -1.24 -9.90
N MET A 250 -15.89 -2.06 -10.12
CA MET A 250 -16.61 -2.72 -9.02
C MET A 250 -15.80 -3.78 -8.32
N TRP A 251 -14.73 -4.30 -8.94
CA TRP A 251 -13.83 -5.28 -8.32
C TRP A 251 -13.39 -4.87 -6.90
N THR A 252 -13.22 -3.58 -6.66
CA THR A 252 -12.86 -3.03 -5.35
C THR A 252 -13.91 -3.33 -4.26
N PHE A 253 -15.16 -3.62 -4.64
CA PHE A 253 -16.28 -3.89 -3.74
C PHE A 253 -16.82 -5.31 -3.87
N ILE A 254 -16.09 -6.21 -4.53
CA ILE A 254 -16.38 -7.65 -4.59
C ILE A 254 -15.47 -8.34 -3.59
N HIS A 255 -16.06 -9.05 -2.63
CA HIS A 255 -15.33 -9.65 -1.51
C HIS A 255 -14.26 -10.66 -1.96
N ASP A 256 -14.50 -11.37 -3.04
CA ASP A 256 -13.49 -12.28 -3.62
C ASP A 256 -12.26 -11.54 -4.16
N TYR A 257 -12.35 -10.21 -4.35
CA TYR A 257 -11.30 -9.40 -4.99
C TYR A 257 -10.75 -8.29 -4.10
N SER A 258 -11.49 -7.87 -3.06
CA SER A 258 -11.10 -6.78 -2.15
C SER A 258 -11.95 -6.81 -0.88
N LEU A 259 -11.53 -6.08 0.16
CA LEU A 259 -12.32 -5.81 1.36
C LEU A 259 -13.20 -4.54 1.25
N GLY A 260 -13.25 -3.91 0.07
CA GLY A 260 -14.03 -2.69 -0.11
C GLY A 260 -13.60 -1.54 0.80
N GLY A 261 -14.59 -0.85 1.36
CA GLY A 261 -14.39 0.29 2.26
C GLY A 261 -13.64 -0.04 3.54
N LEU A 262 -13.78 -1.26 4.05
CA LEU A 262 -13.06 -1.74 5.24
C LEU A 262 -11.54 -1.73 5.06
N GLY A 263 -11.05 -2.07 3.87
CA GLY A 263 -9.63 -2.23 3.60
C GLY A 263 -9.19 -1.59 2.30
N GLY A 264 -9.22 -2.36 1.20
CA GLY A 264 -8.62 -2.03 -0.09
C GLY A 264 -9.06 -0.70 -0.70
N ALA A 265 -10.31 -0.29 -0.55
CA ALA A 265 -10.77 0.99 -1.08
C ALA A 265 -10.27 2.18 -0.24
N TRP A 266 -10.33 2.10 1.10
CA TRP A 266 -10.00 3.23 1.96
C TRP A 266 -9.44 2.86 3.35
N GLY A 267 -10.01 1.89 4.07
CA GLY A 267 -9.82 1.65 5.51
C GLY A 267 -8.38 1.55 5.97
N VAL A 268 -7.50 0.98 5.15
CA VAL A 268 -6.07 0.87 5.44
C VAL A 268 -5.43 2.23 5.79
N HIS A 269 -5.84 3.34 5.15
CA HIS A 269 -5.23 4.64 5.38
C HIS A 269 -5.46 5.18 6.81
N PRO A 270 -6.72 5.34 7.29
CA PRO A 270 -6.94 5.86 8.63
C PRO A 270 -6.58 4.85 9.73
N VAL A 271 -6.71 3.54 9.48
CA VAL A 271 -6.27 2.49 10.41
C VAL A 271 -4.76 2.55 10.64
N ASP A 272 -3.97 2.81 9.59
CA ASP A 272 -2.52 3.00 9.68
C ASP A 272 -2.14 4.19 10.59
N ILE A 273 -2.88 5.30 10.50
CA ILE A 273 -2.68 6.46 11.36
C ILE A 273 -3.08 6.17 12.80
N ALA A 274 -4.15 5.41 13.02
CA ALA A 274 -4.57 4.98 14.36
C ALA A 274 -3.51 4.12 15.05
N GLN A 275 -2.92 3.16 14.32
CA GLN A 275 -1.81 2.33 14.79
C GLN A 275 -0.58 3.19 15.15
N TRP A 276 -0.23 4.14 14.29
CA TRP A 276 0.92 5.04 14.50
C TRP A 276 0.78 5.90 15.75
N ALA A 277 -0.40 6.49 15.95
CA ALA A 277 -0.71 7.29 17.13
C ALA A 277 -0.77 6.45 18.41
N ASN A 278 -1.30 5.21 18.35
CA ASN A 278 -1.36 4.30 19.49
C ASN A 278 0.01 3.72 19.86
N GLY A 279 1.00 3.82 18.98
CA GLY A 279 2.32 3.22 19.17
C GLY A 279 2.33 1.71 19.05
N THR A 280 1.50 1.19 18.17
CA THR A 280 1.26 -0.25 18.00
C THR A 280 1.63 -0.76 16.61
N ASP A 281 2.61 -0.11 15.97
CA ASP A 281 3.11 -0.51 14.64
C ASP A 281 3.73 -1.92 14.61
N ASP A 282 4.11 -2.46 15.75
CA ASP A 282 4.71 -3.80 15.96
C ASP A 282 3.75 -4.84 16.54
N THR A 283 2.52 -4.44 16.86
CA THR A 283 1.52 -5.30 17.50
C THR A 283 0.11 -5.05 16.94
N GLY A 284 -0.93 -5.48 17.65
CA GLY A 284 -2.32 -5.31 17.26
C GLY A 284 -3.29 -5.41 18.43
N PRO A 285 -4.62 -5.38 18.17
CA PRO A 285 -5.63 -5.55 19.18
C PRO A 285 -5.60 -6.97 19.79
N VAL A 286 -6.17 -7.13 20.97
CA VAL A 286 -6.30 -8.44 21.66
C VAL A 286 -7.75 -8.95 21.68
N GLU A 287 -8.72 -8.06 21.51
CA GLU A 287 -10.13 -8.40 21.35
C GLU A 287 -10.75 -7.59 20.23
N ILE A 288 -11.64 -8.21 19.47
CA ILE A 288 -12.35 -7.60 18.34
C ILE A 288 -13.82 -7.94 18.45
N GLN A 289 -14.67 -6.95 18.28
CA GLN A 289 -16.13 -7.14 18.26
C GLN A 289 -16.77 -6.11 17.35
N GLY A 290 -17.70 -6.51 16.52
CA GLY A 290 -18.37 -5.55 15.65
C GLY A 290 -19.57 -6.12 14.93
N THR A 291 -20.26 -5.22 14.24
CA THR A 291 -21.39 -5.52 13.37
C THR A 291 -21.22 -4.79 12.04
N GLY A 292 -21.82 -5.31 11.01
CA GLY A 292 -21.83 -4.68 9.70
C GLY A 292 -23.00 -5.18 8.84
N VAL A 293 -23.27 -4.44 7.79
CA VAL A 293 -24.27 -4.80 6.78
C VAL A 293 -23.53 -5.17 5.49
N VAL A 294 -23.69 -6.41 5.09
CA VAL A 294 -23.19 -6.94 3.83
C VAL A 294 -24.37 -7.11 2.88
N PRO A 295 -24.33 -6.58 1.64
CA PRO A 295 -25.42 -6.79 0.68
C PRO A 295 -25.67 -8.28 0.45
N ALA A 296 -26.95 -8.67 0.48
CA ALA A 296 -27.34 -10.06 0.19
C ALA A 296 -27.33 -10.39 -1.30
N ASP A 297 -27.50 -9.37 -2.16
CA ASP A 297 -27.63 -9.49 -3.61
C ASP A 297 -26.80 -8.41 -4.32
N GLY A 298 -26.41 -8.70 -5.56
CA GLY A 298 -25.69 -7.76 -6.41
C GLY A 298 -24.28 -8.22 -6.76
N LEU A 299 -23.62 -7.40 -7.59
CA LEU A 299 -22.22 -7.63 -7.99
C LEU A 299 -21.25 -7.24 -6.87
N ALA A 300 -21.59 -6.22 -6.06
CA ALA A 300 -20.80 -5.72 -4.93
C ALA A 300 -21.34 -6.33 -3.64
N ASP A 301 -20.48 -7.03 -2.87
CA ASP A 301 -20.83 -7.82 -1.69
C ASP A 301 -19.85 -7.62 -0.51
N THR A 302 -19.07 -6.53 -0.51
CA THR A 302 -18.33 -6.08 0.66
C THR A 302 -19.21 -5.25 1.59
N ALA A 303 -18.82 -5.14 2.87
CA ALA A 303 -19.62 -4.40 3.87
C ALA A 303 -19.86 -2.93 3.46
N ILE A 304 -21.10 -2.48 3.58
CA ILE A 304 -21.55 -1.11 3.26
C ILE A 304 -21.78 -0.24 4.49
N GLU A 305 -22.10 -0.85 5.62
CA GLU A 305 -22.17 -0.20 6.94
C GLU A 305 -21.42 -1.08 7.94
N TRP A 306 -20.69 -0.47 8.88
CA TRP A 306 -20.02 -1.20 9.96
C TRP A 306 -19.68 -0.31 11.14
N GLU A 307 -19.54 -0.95 12.30
CA GLU A 307 -18.90 -0.47 13.49
C GLU A 307 -18.17 -1.66 14.13
N VAL A 308 -16.83 -1.59 14.17
CA VAL A 308 -15.99 -2.63 14.76
C VAL A 308 -15.07 -2.03 15.80
N GLU A 309 -15.13 -2.59 17.00
CA GLU A 309 -14.32 -2.18 18.13
C GLU A 309 -13.15 -3.15 18.35
N HIS A 310 -11.99 -2.58 18.55
CA HIS A 310 -10.74 -3.24 18.85
C HIS A 310 -10.23 -2.81 20.22
N LEU A 311 -9.99 -3.74 21.12
CA LEU A 311 -9.33 -3.47 22.39
C LEU A 311 -7.84 -3.85 22.28
N TYR A 312 -6.97 -2.92 22.60
CA TYR A 312 -5.53 -3.14 22.66
C TYR A 312 -5.09 -3.52 24.08
N ALA A 313 -3.93 -4.20 24.19
CA ALA A 313 -3.37 -4.61 25.48
C ALA A 313 -3.03 -3.42 26.41
N ASN A 314 -2.75 -2.23 25.84
CA ASN A 314 -2.53 -0.99 26.60
C ASN A 314 -3.85 -0.33 27.12
N GLY A 315 -5.00 -0.94 26.83
CA GLY A 315 -6.33 -0.46 27.25
C GLY A 315 -6.99 0.53 26.29
N VAL A 316 -6.30 0.94 25.21
CA VAL A 316 -6.88 1.80 24.18
C VAL A 316 -7.93 1.04 23.37
N ARG A 317 -9.05 1.70 23.09
CA ARG A 317 -10.16 1.18 22.26
C ARG A 317 -10.15 1.92 20.92
N MET A 318 -9.98 1.20 19.83
CA MET A 318 -10.16 1.74 18.48
C MET A 318 -11.51 1.30 17.92
N ILE A 319 -12.28 2.24 17.36
CA ILE A 319 -13.60 1.98 16.77
C ILE A 319 -13.50 2.35 15.28
N HIS A 320 -13.51 1.35 14.42
CA HIS A 320 -13.50 1.54 12.97
C HIS A 320 -14.94 1.52 12.43
N MET A 321 -15.32 2.59 11.74
CA MET A 321 -16.69 2.83 11.29
C MET A 321 -16.72 3.30 9.84
N ASN A 322 -17.82 3.02 9.13
CA ASN A 322 -18.10 3.75 7.89
C ASN A 322 -18.50 5.21 8.18
N THR A 323 -18.40 6.10 7.19
CA THR A 323 -18.63 7.55 7.36
C THR A 323 -19.99 7.89 7.98
N LYS A 324 -21.07 7.21 7.58
CA LYS A 324 -22.42 7.44 8.11
C LYS A 324 -22.50 7.15 9.62
N THR A 325 -21.91 6.05 10.06
CA THR A 325 -21.84 5.66 11.46
C THR A 325 -20.91 6.60 12.24
N ALA A 326 -19.77 6.96 11.64
CA ALA A 326 -18.80 7.87 12.24
C ALA A 326 -19.39 9.26 12.49
N LEU A 327 -20.10 9.84 11.52
CA LEU A 327 -20.80 11.12 11.67
C LEU A 327 -21.79 11.12 12.84
N LYS A 328 -22.58 10.04 12.95
CA LYS A 328 -23.55 9.90 14.05
C LYS A 328 -22.87 9.73 15.42
N ARG A 329 -21.81 8.91 15.46
CA ARG A 329 -21.09 8.57 16.71
C ARG A 329 -20.25 9.72 17.24
N ALA A 330 -19.72 10.54 16.35
CA ALA A 330 -18.83 11.65 16.65
C ALA A 330 -19.45 13.04 16.36
N GLU A 331 -20.78 13.16 16.38
CA GLU A 331 -21.53 14.38 16.07
C GLU A 331 -21.01 15.61 16.84
N GLN A 332 -20.66 15.42 18.13
CA GLN A 332 -20.15 16.47 19.01
C GLN A 332 -18.73 16.98 18.62
N PHE A 333 -17.99 16.28 17.77
CA PHE A 333 -16.61 16.61 17.41
C PHE A 333 -16.49 17.27 16.03
N SER A 334 -17.60 17.67 15.41
CA SER A 334 -17.62 18.39 14.13
C SER A 334 -16.89 17.68 12.97
N LEU A 335 -16.97 16.34 12.91
CA LEU A 335 -16.54 15.59 11.76
C LEU A 335 -17.27 16.07 10.49
N ASN A 336 -16.56 16.69 9.55
CA ASN A 336 -17.20 17.31 8.39
C ASN A 336 -17.84 16.30 7.43
N ASN A 337 -17.22 15.14 7.25
CA ASN A 337 -17.64 14.12 6.28
C ASN A 337 -17.55 12.68 6.81
N GLY A 338 -17.28 12.51 8.12
CA GLY A 338 -17.14 11.20 8.75
C GLY A 338 -15.88 10.43 8.37
N LEU A 339 -14.92 11.10 7.73
CA LEU A 339 -13.59 10.54 7.43
C LEU A 339 -12.58 10.97 8.49
N GLY A 340 -11.40 10.31 8.48
CA GLY A 340 -10.27 10.70 9.33
C GLY A 340 -10.15 9.90 10.62
N VAL A 341 -9.33 10.43 11.52
CA VAL A 341 -9.03 9.80 12.81
C VAL A 341 -9.18 10.81 13.94
N LEU A 342 -9.97 10.45 14.93
CA LEU A 342 -10.18 11.22 16.14
C LEU A 342 -9.54 10.49 17.32
N PHE A 343 -8.62 11.15 17.99
CA PHE A 343 -7.93 10.68 19.21
C PHE A 343 -8.57 11.34 20.44
N LEU A 344 -9.05 10.55 21.38
CA LEU A 344 -9.70 11.00 22.62
C LEU A 344 -8.81 10.64 23.81
N GLY A 345 -8.43 11.62 24.58
CA GLY A 345 -7.71 11.48 25.85
C GLY A 345 -8.48 12.05 27.02
N ASP A 346 -7.94 11.90 28.24
CA ASP A 346 -8.60 12.35 29.46
C ASP A 346 -8.69 13.91 29.58
N GLU A 347 -7.82 14.63 28.85
CA GLU A 347 -7.70 16.10 28.95
C GLU A 347 -8.03 16.83 27.64
N GLY A 348 -8.37 16.10 26.58
CA GLY A 348 -8.71 16.70 25.29
C GLY A 348 -8.81 15.71 24.16
N TRP A 349 -8.93 16.26 22.94
CA TRP A 349 -9.01 15.45 21.73
C TRP A 349 -8.31 16.13 20.55
N VAL A 350 -7.91 15.32 19.58
CA VAL A 350 -7.39 15.76 18.28
C VAL A 350 -8.05 14.98 17.17
N LEU A 351 -8.59 15.69 16.18
CA LEU A 351 -9.15 15.16 14.94
C LEU A 351 -8.23 15.51 13.78
N VAL A 352 -7.90 14.55 12.92
CA VAL A 352 -7.11 14.79 11.72
C VAL A 352 -7.73 14.12 10.48
N GLU A 353 -7.82 14.90 9.42
CA GLU A 353 -8.23 14.50 8.07
C GLU A 353 -7.19 15.00 7.05
N ARG A 354 -7.35 14.62 5.78
CA ARG A 354 -6.45 15.11 4.72
C ARG A 354 -6.47 16.62 4.55
N GLU A 355 -7.64 17.24 4.75
CA GLU A 355 -7.85 18.66 4.49
C GLU A 355 -7.55 19.52 5.73
N PHE A 356 -7.76 19.01 6.93
CA PHE A 356 -7.62 19.79 8.16
C PHE A 356 -7.19 18.97 9.38
N ILE A 357 -6.82 19.71 10.43
CA ILE A 357 -6.61 19.21 11.80
C ILE A 357 -7.40 20.11 12.74
N ASP A 358 -8.06 19.53 13.75
CA ASP A 358 -8.74 20.26 14.80
C ASP A 358 -8.50 19.60 16.17
N ALA A 359 -8.67 20.37 17.25
CA ALA A 359 -8.39 19.88 18.60
C ALA A 359 -9.16 20.67 19.66
N GLU A 360 -9.32 20.07 20.82
CA GLU A 360 -9.77 20.75 22.04
C GLU A 360 -8.92 20.27 23.23
N PRO A 361 -8.33 21.22 24.00
CA PRO A 361 -8.36 22.68 23.80
C PRO A 361 -7.62 23.13 22.55
N LYS A 362 -8.03 24.26 21.97
CA LYS A 362 -7.44 24.82 20.72
C LYS A 362 -5.93 25.10 20.82
N SER A 363 -5.40 25.31 22.02
CA SER A 363 -3.96 25.47 22.27
C SER A 363 -3.12 24.27 21.79
N LEU A 364 -3.72 23.08 21.67
CA LEU A 364 -3.05 21.89 21.14
C LEU A 364 -2.58 22.09 19.71
N LEU A 365 -3.31 22.86 18.88
CA LEU A 365 -2.95 23.11 17.48
C LEU A 365 -1.65 23.91 17.31
N THR A 366 -1.19 24.58 18.36
CA THR A 366 0.06 25.34 18.40
C THR A 366 1.06 24.78 19.42
N ALA A 367 0.78 23.59 19.97
CA ALA A 367 1.67 22.95 20.94
C ALA A 367 3.01 22.58 20.29
N THR A 368 4.08 22.74 21.07
CA THR A 368 5.42 22.34 20.66
C THR A 368 5.73 20.94 21.20
N ILE A 369 6.28 20.08 20.37
CA ILE A 369 6.87 18.82 20.80
C ILE A 369 8.30 19.10 21.23
N GLY A 370 8.57 18.90 22.52
CA GLY A 370 9.87 19.21 23.13
C GLY A 370 10.97 18.21 22.72
N PRO A 371 12.24 18.55 22.89
CA PRO A 371 13.36 17.73 22.42
C PRO A 371 13.44 16.34 23.07
N ASP A 372 12.91 16.18 24.27
CA ASP A 372 12.92 14.91 25.02
C ASP A 372 11.62 14.09 24.83
N GLU A 373 10.71 14.59 24.00
CA GLU A 373 9.44 13.93 23.69
C GLU A 373 9.56 13.00 22.47
N VAL A 374 8.54 12.20 22.23
CA VAL A 374 8.49 11.29 21.10
C VAL A 374 8.36 12.08 19.80
N HIS A 375 9.36 11.96 18.93
CA HIS A 375 9.35 12.47 17.58
C HIS A 375 9.15 11.32 16.61
N LEU A 376 8.07 11.37 15.87
CA LEU A 376 7.80 10.38 14.83
C LEU A 376 8.64 10.65 13.56
N PRO A 377 9.01 9.62 12.80
CA PRO A 377 9.75 9.79 11.55
C PRO A 377 9.07 10.80 10.62
N ARG A 378 9.85 11.71 10.06
CA ARG A 378 9.36 12.78 9.19
C ARG A 378 9.60 12.43 7.72
N SER A 379 8.56 12.57 6.93
CA SER A 379 8.62 12.55 5.47
C SER A 379 7.61 13.56 4.92
N ASN A 380 8.04 14.41 4.01
CA ASN A 380 7.15 15.38 3.35
C ASN A 380 6.72 14.91 1.96
N ASN A 381 7.26 13.78 1.49
CA ASN A 381 6.94 13.20 0.20
C ASN A 381 7.18 11.69 0.24
N HIS A 382 6.09 10.95 0.28
CA HIS A 382 6.09 9.50 0.44
C HIS A 382 6.89 8.76 -0.65
N ARG A 383 6.77 9.20 -1.90
CA ARG A 383 7.49 8.61 -3.03
C ARG A 383 8.97 8.99 -3.03
N ARG A 384 9.30 10.22 -2.59
CA ARG A 384 10.69 10.65 -2.44
C ARG A 384 11.40 9.85 -1.33
N ASN A 385 10.71 9.64 -0.20
CA ASN A 385 11.21 8.80 0.89
C ASN A 385 11.58 7.39 0.39
N PHE A 386 10.75 6.78 -0.46
CA PHE A 386 11.08 5.49 -1.07
C PHE A 386 12.40 5.52 -1.83
N ILE A 387 12.59 6.48 -2.75
CA ILE A 387 13.82 6.59 -3.56
C ILE A 387 15.05 6.83 -2.67
N GLU A 388 14.92 7.66 -1.64
CA GLU A 388 16.00 7.91 -0.67
C GLU A 388 16.35 6.64 0.12
N CYS A 389 15.36 5.86 0.51
CA CYS A 389 15.56 4.59 1.21
C CYS A 389 16.16 3.52 0.31
N VAL A 390 15.76 3.43 -0.97
CA VAL A 390 16.41 2.56 -1.97
C VAL A 390 17.91 2.87 -2.07
N LYS A 391 18.28 4.15 -2.18
CA LYS A 391 19.67 4.57 -2.28
C LYS A 391 20.47 4.34 -1.00
N SER A 392 19.87 4.63 0.15
CA SER A 392 20.55 4.58 1.44
C SER A 392 20.46 3.23 2.15
N ARG A 393 19.59 2.34 1.65
CA ARG A 393 19.22 1.05 2.29
C ARG A 393 18.63 1.22 3.70
N ARG A 394 18.12 2.40 4.03
CA ARG A 394 17.41 2.65 5.30
C ARG A 394 15.97 2.16 5.20
N GLN A 395 15.35 1.95 6.36
CA GLN A 395 13.94 1.64 6.48
C GLN A 395 13.07 2.82 5.99
N THR A 396 12.01 2.52 5.29
CA THR A 396 11.03 3.50 4.82
C THR A 396 10.10 3.96 5.96
N ILE A 397 9.33 5.00 5.73
CA ILE A 397 8.37 5.50 6.73
C ILE A 397 7.22 4.52 7.01
N CYS A 398 6.92 3.63 6.08
CA CYS A 398 5.94 2.55 6.27
C CYS A 398 6.49 1.22 5.72
N PRO A 399 7.31 0.50 6.49
CA PRO A 399 7.91 -0.77 6.09
C PRO A 399 6.89 -1.92 6.11
N VAL A 400 7.30 -3.09 5.62
CA VAL A 400 6.41 -4.26 5.46
C VAL A 400 5.84 -4.75 6.80
N ASP A 401 6.60 -4.69 7.89
CA ASP A 401 6.12 -5.13 9.21
C ASP A 401 4.94 -4.27 9.68
N THR A 402 5.06 -2.95 9.55
CA THR A 402 3.97 -2.00 9.83
C THR A 402 2.78 -2.25 8.89
N ALA A 403 3.03 -2.49 7.59
CA ALA A 403 1.97 -2.76 6.62
C ALA A 403 1.16 -4.00 7.00
N VAL A 404 1.81 -5.08 7.44
CA VAL A 404 1.12 -6.31 7.90
C VAL A 404 0.22 -6.02 9.09
N ARG A 405 0.70 -5.25 10.08
CA ARG A 405 -0.11 -4.93 11.27
C ARG A 405 -1.35 -4.12 10.92
N THR A 406 -1.19 -3.11 10.09
CA THR A 406 -2.30 -2.27 9.62
C THR A 406 -3.31 -3.07 8.80
N ASP A 407 -2.85 -3.83 7.81
CA ASP A 407 -3.71 -4.61 6.91
C ASP A 407 -4.46 -5.72 7.66
N THR A 408 -3.79 -6.35 8.65
CA THR A 408 -4.39 -7.36 9.55
C THR A 408 -5.65 -6.82 10.22
N ILE A 409 -5.66 -5.58 10.70
CA ILE A 409 -6.84 -4.99 11.37
C ILE A 409 -8.04 -4.95 10.43
N CYS A 410 -7.84 -4.55 9.17
CA CYS A 410 -8.92 -4.53 8.18
C CYS A 410 -9.49 -5.93 7.89
N HIS A 411 -8.65 -6.96 7.93
CA HIS A 411 -9.11 -8.35 7.84
C HIS A 411 -9.84 -8.82 9.10
N LEU A 412 -9.38 -8.41 10.29
CA LEU A 412 -10.05 -8.70 11.56
C LEU A 412 -11.45 -8.08 11.61
N ASP A 413 -11.63 -6.87 11.02
CA ASP A 413 -12.94 -6.24 10.85
C ASP A 413 -13.90 -7.12 10.05
N ASP A 414 -13.49 -7.56 8.85
CA ASP A 414 -14.31 -8.39 7.98
C ASP A 414 -14.67 -9.72 8.64
N ILE A 415 -13.69 -10.36 9.31
CA ILE A 415 -13.91 -11.63 10.03
C ILE A 415 -14.90 -11.44 11.19
N ALA A 416 -14.77 -10.36 11.98
CA ALA A 416 -15.66 -10.10 13.11
C ALA A 416 -17.11 -9.84 12.65
N ILE A 417 -17.28 -9.06 11.56
CA ILE A 417 -18.58 -8.80 10.96
C ILE A 417 -19.23 -10.10 10.48
N ARG A 418 -18.49 -10.95 9.76
CA ARG A 418 -19.03 -12.20 9.20
C ARG A 418 -19.35 -13.25 10.25
N LEU A 419 -18.58 -13.30 11.34
CA LEU A 419 -18.86 -14.24 12.45
C LEU A 419 -19.89 -13.72 13.44
N GLY A 420 -20.13 -12.41 13.50
CA GLY A 420 -21.16 -11.79 14.34
C GLY A 420 -20.96 -12.00 15.85
N ARG A 421 -19.73 -12.18 16.29
CA ARG A 421 -19.41 -12.43 17.70
C ARG A 421 -18.06 -11.85 18.10
N LYS A 422 -17.83 -11.70 19.41
CA LYS A 422 -16.54 -11.29 19.98
C LYS A 422 -15.47 -12.32 19.67
N LEU A 423 -14.31 -11.84 19.23
CA LEU A 423 -13.13 -12.63 18.90
C LEU A 423 -11.96 -12.23 19.80
N ARG A 424 -11.09 -13.19 20.12
CA ARG A 424 -9.84 -12.95 20.85
C ARG A 424 -8.67 -13.23 19.94
N TRP A 425 -7.78 -12.26 19.81
CA TRP A 425 -6.63 -12.29 18.93
C TRP A 425 -5.31 -12.33 19.72
N ASP A 426 -4.39 -13.13 19.29
CA ASP A 426 -2.99 -13.11 19.75
C ASP A 426 -2.14 -12.38 18.70
N PRO A 427 -1.79 -11.10 18.92
CA PRO A 427 -1.06 -10.32 17.93
C PRO A 427 0.40 -10.78 17.76
N GLU A 428 0.97 -11.51 18.71
CA GLU A 428 2.31 -12.06 18.62
C GLU A 428 2.34 -13.29 17.70
N LYS A 429 1.40 -14.21 17.91
CA LYS A 429 1.26 -15.42 17.08
C LYS A 429 0.52 -15.18 15.78
N GLU A 430 -0.17 -14.04 15.68
CA GLU A 430 -1.03 -13.66 14.55
C GLU A 430 -2.07 -14.74 14.26
N GLN A 431 -2.85 -15.09 15.29
CA GLN A 431 -3.94 -16.08 15.23
C GLN A 431 -5.03 -15.81 16.26
N PHE A 432 -6.23 -16.30 16.01
CA PHE A 432 -7.31 -16.27 17.00
C PHE A 432 -7.08 -17.30 18.10
N ILE A 433 -7.38 -16.90 19.36
CA ILE A 433 -7.18 -17.74 20.53
C ILE A 433 -8.36 -18.71 20.68
N ASN A 434 -8.09 -20.02 20.60
CA ASN A 434 -9.07 -21.09 20.78
C ASN A 434 -10.30 -20.98 19.85
N ASP A 435 -10.09 -20.54 18.60
CA ASP A 435 -11.17 -20.32 17.63
C ASP A 435 -10.79 -20.83 16.25
N GLU A 436 -11.03 -22.11 15.99
CA GLU A 436 -10.69 -22.75 14.71
C GLU A 436 -11.49 -22.19 13.52
N GLN A 437 -12.74 -21.76 13.75
CA GLN A 437 -13.56 -21.20 12.68
C GLN A 437 -12.96 -19.88 12.20
N ALA A 438 -12.61 -19.00 13.14
CA ALA A 438 -11.97 -17.73 12.82
C ALA A 438 -10.57 -17.95 12.20
N ASN A 439 -9.79 -18.92 12.71
CA ASN A 439 -8.46 -19.23 12.18
C ASN A 439 -8.49 -19.77 10.74
N ARG A 440 -9.57 -20.45 10.33
CA ARG A 440 -9.74 -20.84 8.92
C ARG A 440 -9.93 -19.64 7.97
N MET A 441 -10.38 -18.51 8.48
CA MET A 441 -10.55 -17.28 7.70
C MET A 441 -9.27 -16.45 7.53
N LEU A 442 -8.16 -16.87 8.16
CA LEU A 442 -6.86 -16.20 8.02
C LEU A 442 -6.23 -16.38 6.64
N SER A 443 -6.74 -17.32 5.84
CA SER A 443 -6.29 -17.57 4.46
C SER A 443 -7.46 -17.71 3.52
N ARG A 444 -7.22 -17.47 2.24
CA ARG A 444 -8.19 -17.64 1.15
C ARG A 444 -7.63 -18.60 0.10
N PRO A 445 -8.45 -19.49 -0.49
CA PRO A 445 -7.99 -20.35 -1.58
C PRO A 445 -7.71 -19.52 -2.83
N MET A 446 -6.65 -19.86 -3.53
CA MET A 446 -6.34 -19.30 -4.85
C MET A 446 -6.85 -20.21 -5.96
N ARG A 447 -7.30 -19.63 -7.06
CA ARG A 447 -7.66 -20.37 -8.28
C ARG A 447 -6.40 -21.01 -8.90
N SER A 448 -6.48 -22.30 -9.25
CA SER A 448 -5.39 -22.95 -10.00
C SER A 448 -5.13 -22.24 -11.34
N PRO A 449 -3.86 -22.11 -11.79
CA PRO A 449 -2.65 -22.73 -11.23
C PRO A 449 -1.89 -21.86 -10.19
N TRP A 450 -2.53 -20.83 -9.63
CA TRP A 450 -1.88 -19.87 -8.76
C TRP A 450 -1.74 -20.37 -7.32
N TYR A 451 -0.60 -20.12 -6.70
CA TYR A 451 -0.28 -20.41 -5.29
C TYR A 451 0.91 -19.55 -4.83
N LEU A 452 1.06 -19.36 -3.53
CA LEU A 452 2.20 -18.65 -2.90
C LEU A 452 3.43 -19.51 -2.75
#